data_89418ee20e02b772dbfee58c12b29aa8
#
_entry.id   89418ee20e02b772dbfee58c12b29aa8
#
_cell.length_a   1.000
_cell.length_b   1.000
_cell.length_c   1.000
_cell.angle_alpha   90.00
_cell.angle_beta   90.00
_cell.angle_gamma   90.00
#
_symmetry.space_group_name_H-M   'P 1'
#
loop_
_entity.id
_entity.type
_entity.pdbx_description
1 polymer ?
#
loop_
_entity_poly.entity_id
_entity_poly.type
_entity_poly.pdbx_seq_one_letter_code
_entity_poly.pdbx_strand_id
1 'polypeptide(L)'
;MCGIVGAIRANHNVVDFLTDGLKRLEYRGYDSSGIAVNMDGKIKRVRRVGRVQLMEDAAREKGVFGHIGIGHTRWATHGGVTEPNAHPHISGGMIAVVHNGIIENFEAERERLQSLGYTFESQTDTEVIAHSVNHEYTQNGGKLFEAVRAATARFHGAYAIAVMAQDKPEEMVVARMGCPLLVALGDQETFIASDVSAVIAFTRRIAYLEDGDIAVLSANGIDKLIDKTGAETQRKVKVSELSLASLELGPYSHFMQKEIHEQPRAIADTACTMRPAISSGNTGANAQINEPSRKVACVSSSIFLVSNH
;
A
#
# COMPACT_ATOMS: atom_id res chain seq x y z
N MET A 1 6.81 8.35 6.42
CA MET A 1 6.53 7.57 5.17
C MET A 1 5.07 7.18 5.19
N CYS A 2 4.33 7.43 4.10
CA CYS A 2 2.89 7.17 4.01
C CYS A 2 2.53 5.68 4.18
N GLY A 3 1.29 5.40 4.58
CA GLY A 3 0.75 4.05 4.74
C GLY A 3 -0.54 3.84 3.95
N ILE A 4 -0.62 2.74 3.21
CA ILE A 4 -1.84 2.29 2.52
C ILE A 4 -2.39 1.06 3.20
N VAL A 5 -3.71 1.00 3.34
CA VAL A 5 -4.49 -0.19 3.63
C VAL A 5 -5.73 -0.24 2.74
N GLY A 6 -6.25 -1.42 2.48
CA GLY A 6 -7.55 -1.60 1.83
C GLY A 6 -8.06 -3.02 2.06
N ALA A 7 -9.37 -3.20 1.95
CA ALA A 7 -9.98 -4.51 2.13
C ALA A 7 -11.23 -4.68 1.28
N ILE A 8 -11.46 -5.93 0.90
CA ILE A 8 -12.73 -6.44 0.39
C ILE A 8 -13.09 -7.65 1.26
N ARG A 9 -14.25 -7.62 1.89
CA ARG A 9 -14.68 -8.63 2.87
C ARG A 9 -16.14 -9.00 2.61
N ALA A 10 -16.40 -10.25 2.24
CA ALA A 10 -17.76 -10.66 1.87
C ALA A 10 -18.80 -10.48 3.00
N ASN A 11 -18.39 -10.76 4.25
CA ASN A 11 -19.32 -10.85 5.38
C ASN A 11 -18.98 -9.91 6.55
N HIS A 12 -17.93 -9.09 6.45
CA HIS A 12 -17.47 -8.25 7.55
C HIS A 12 -17.36 -6.78 7.12
N ASN A 13 -17.52 -5.89 8.11
CA ASN A 13 -17.23 -4.48 7.93
C ASN A 13 -15.71 -4.27 7.72
N VAL A 14 -15.36 -3.45 6.72
CA VAL A 14 -13.93 -3.15 6.45
C VAL A 14 -13.37 -2.08 7.37
N VAL A 15 -14.22 -1.25 8.00
CA VAL A 15 -13.78 -0.08 8.77
C VAL A 15 -12.84 -0.49 9.90
N ASP A 16 -13.14 -1.59 10.62
CA ASP A 16 -12.31 -2.08 11.73
C ASP A 16 -10.90 -2.43 11.24
N PHE A 17 -10.80 -3.16 10.11
CA PHE A 17 -9.51 -3.46 9.50
C PHE A 17 -8.78 -2.19 9.06
N LEU A 18 -9.48 -1.26 8.38
CA LEU A 18 -8.87 -0.02 7.89
C LEU A 18 -8.29 0.81 9.03
N THR A 19 -9.05 0.98 10.11
CA THR A 19 -8.60 1.77 11.27
C THR A 19 -7.45 1.10 12.01
N ASP A 20 -7.54 -0.20 12.29
CA ASP A 20 -6.47 -0.96 12.96
C ASP A 20 -5.20 -1.02 12.12
N GLY A 21 -5.33 -1.27 10.82
CA GLY A 21 -4.20 -1.28 9.90
C GLY A 21 -3.50 0.08 9.83
N LEU A 22 -4.25 1.18 9.73
CA LEU A 22 -3.68 2.53 9.73
C LEU A 22 -3.00 2.87 11.06
N LYS A 23 -3.58 2.50 12.21
CA LYS A 23 -2.94 2.67 13.53
C LYS A 23 -1.60 1.95 13.62
N ARG A 24 -1.52 0.74 13.04
CA ARG A 24 -0.26 -0.02 12.96
C ARG A 24 0.77 0.61 12.05
N LEU A 25 0.37 1.49 11.13
CA LEU A 25 1.27 2.23 10.24
C LEU A 25 1.67 3.61 10.77
N GLU A 26 1.05 4.10 11.87
CA GLU A 26 1.37 5.42 12.45
C GLU A 26 2.84 5.57 12.86
N TYR A 27 3.52 4.47 13.24
CA TYR A 27 4.94 4.51 13.64
C TYR A 27 5.86 5.04 12.52
N ARG A 28 5.40 4.95 11.25
CA ARG A 28 6.14 5.46 10.09
C ARG A 28 6.04 6.99 9.92
N GLY A 29 5.26 7.64 10.76
CA GLY A 29 4.93 9.06 10.70
C GLY A 29 3.63 9.34 9.95
N TYR A 30 2.94 10.39 10.39
CA TYR A 30 1.66 10.83 9.83
C TYR A 30 1.46 12.33 10.06
N ASP A 31 0.73 12.97 9.16
CA ASP A 31 0.18 14.33 9.34
C ASP A 31 -1.33 14.35 9.24
N SER A 32 -1.88 13.38 8.52
CA SER A 32 -3.31 13.23 8.30
C SER A 32 -3.64 11.77 7.98
N SER A 33 -4.91 11.42 8.15
CA SER A 33 -5.42 10.09 7.85
C SER A 33 -6.82 10.17 7.25
N GLY A 34 -7.20 9.12 6.52
CA GLY A 34 -8.55 9.02 5.99
C GLY A 34 -8.87 7.67 5.41
N ILE A 35 -10.17 7.42 5.29
CA ILE A 35 -10.75 6.23 4.67
C ILE A 35 -11.82 6.63 3.65
N ALA A 36 -11.99 5.78 2.64
CA ALA A 36 -13.15 5.79 1.77
C ALA A 36 -13.74 4.38 1.72
N VAL A 37 -15.04 4.27 1.89
CA VAL A 37 -15.78 3.00 1.96
C VAL A 37 -16.98 3.09 1.03
N ASN A 38 -17.26 2.03 0.28
CA ASN A 38 -18.52 1.92 -0.44
C ASN A 38 -19.61 1.49 0.55
N MET A 39 -20.51 2.42 0.82
CA MET A 39 -21.65 2.26 1.71
C MET A 39 -22.92 2.42 0.91
N ASP A 40 -23.70 1.36 0.76
CA ASP A 40 -24.98 1.35 0.03
C ASP A 40 -24.86 1.92 -1.41
N GLY A 41 -23.79 1.54 -2.13
CA GLY A 41 -23.55 2.00 -3.51
C GLY A 41 -23.09 3.47 -3.61
N LYS A 42 -22.63 4.07 -2.51
CA LYS A 42 -22.03 5.41 -2.49
C LYS A 42 -20.69 5.41 -1.77
N ILE A 43 -19.71 6.10 -2.33
CA ILE A 43 -18.42 6.28 -1.66
C ILE A 43 -18.58 7.29 -0.52
N LYS A 44 -18.39 6.83 0.71
CA LYS A 44 -18.31 7.67 1.91
C LYS A 44 -16.86 7.88 2.30
N ARG A 45 -16.44 9.13 2.39
CA ARG A 45 -15.07 9.54 2.74
C ARG A 45 -15.05 10.22 4.10
N VAL A 46 -14.09 9.83 4.93
CA VAL A 46 -13.74 10.50 6.20
C VAL A 46 -12.26 10.80 6.19
N ARG A 47 -11.88 12.05 6.44
CA ARG A 47 -10.48 12.52 6.53
C ARG A 47 -10.32 13.38 7.76
N ARG A 48 -9.14 13.31 8.40
CA ARG A 48 -8.74 14.19 9.51
C ARG A 48 -7.25 14.49 9.43
N VAL A 49 -6.90 15.71 9.78
CA VAL A 49 -5.53 16.08 10.13
C VAL A 49 -5.22 15.52 11.51
N GLY A 50 -4.03 14.92 11.68
CA GLY A 50 -3.58 14.33 12.92
C GLY A 50 -3.70 12.80 12.96
N ARG A 51 -3.86 12.26 14.18
CA ARG A 51 -3.86 10.82 14.45
C ARG A 51 -5.04 10.09 13.82
N VAL A 52 -4.81 8.82 13.51
CA VAL A 52 -5.85 7.90 12.99
C VAL A 52 -7.06 7.82 13.93
N GLN A 53 -6.86 7.96 15.24
CA GLN A 53 -7.95 7.98 16.21
C GLN A 53 -9.00 9.05 15.91
N LEU A 54 -8.59 10.27 15.51
CA LEU A 54 -9.52 11.36 15.16
C LEU A 54 -10.38 11.01 13.93
N MET A 55 -9.79 10.31 12.97
CA MET A 55 -10.48 9.83 11.77
C MET A 55 -11.44 8.68 12.13
N GLU A 56 -11.01 7.74 12.97
CA GLU A 56 -11.85 6.64 13.46
C GLU A 56 -13.07 7.15 14.23
N ASP A 57 -12.90 8.10 15.17
CA ASP A 57 -13.99 8.69 15.94
C ASP A 57 -15.00 9.35 15.00
N ALA A 58 -14.53 10.10 14.01
CA ALA A 58 -15.39 10.72 13.01
C ALA A 58 -16.10 9.70 12.09
N ALA A 59 -15.45 8.58 11.76
CA ALA A 59 -16.07 7.50 10.97
C ALA A 59 -17.17 6.81 11.78
N ARG A 60 -16.94 6.58 13.09
CA ARG A 60 -17.91 6.00 14.01
C ARG A 60 -19.10 6.93 14.22
N GLU A 61 -18.86 8.22 14.44
CA GLU A 61 -19.93 9.24 14.58
C GLU A 61 -20.83 9.28 13.34
N LYS A 62 -20.24 9.15 12.13
CA LYS A 62 -20.98 9.13 10.86
C LYS A 62 -21.59 7.78 10.51
N GLY A 63 -21.41 6.75 11.36
CA GLY A 63 -21.92 5.41 11.10
C GLY A 63 -21.39 4.80 9.81
N VAL A 64 -20.10 5.04 9.45
CA VAL A 64 -19.52 4.51 8.22
C VAL A 64 -19.34 3.01 8.33
N PHE A 65 -19.87 2.27 7.37
CA PHE A 65 -19.71 0.83 7.23
C PHE A 65 -19.69 0.41 5.77
N GLY A 66 -19.20 -0.79 5.48
CA GLY A 66 -19.23 -1.38 4.15
C GLY A 66 -18.31 -2.59 4.03
N HIS A 67 -18.33 -3.20 2.86
CA HIS A 67 -17.60 -4.44 2.56
C HIS A 67 -16.36 -4.23 1.70
N ILE A 68 -16.19 -3.04 1.13
CA ILE A 68 -15.00 -2.62 0.39
C ILE A 68 -14.60 -1.21 0.82
N GLY A 69 -13.30 -1.00 1.03
CA GLY A 69 -12.77 0.31 1.41
C GLY A 69 -11.26 0.38 1.29
N ILE A 70 -10.78 1.61 1.22
CA ILE A 70 -9.36 1.98 1.18
C ILE A 70 -9.06 3.03 2.25
N GLY A 71 -7.85 3.00 2.77
CA GLY A 71 -7.42 3.92 3.83
C GLY A 71 -5.96 4.32 3.67
N HIS A 72 -5.61 5.46 4.26
CA HIS A 72 -4.28 6.06 4.11
C HIS A 72 -3.87 6.86 5.34
N THR A 73 -2.59 6.75 5.72
CA THR A 73 -1.89 7.72 6.57
C THR A 73 -0.91 8.50 5.71
N ARG A 74 -1.07 9.84 5.69
CA ARG A 74 -0.25 10.73 4.88
C ARG A 74 0.93 11.26 5.67
N TRP A 75 2.09 11.33 5.00
CA TRP A 75 3.21 12.17 5.35
C TRP A 75 3.43 13.13 4.18
N ALA A 76 3.17 14.42 4.39
CA ALA A 76 3.12 15.40 3.30
C ALA A 76 4.44 15.49 2.53
N THR A 77 4.34 15.30 1.21
CA THR A 77 5.41 15.58 0.24
C THR A 77 5.03 16.77 -0.64
N HIS A 78 3.73 16.90 -0.97
CA HIS A 78 3.16 17.99 -1.78
C HIS A 78 1.95 18.59 -1.08
N GLY A 79 1.89 19.92 -1.02
CA GLY A 79 0.80 20.66 -0.38
C GLY A 79 0.84 20.68 1.14
N GLY A 80 0.10 21.59 1.75
CA GLY A 80 0.03 21.77 3.21
C GLY A 80 -0.68 20.63 3.92
N VAL A 81 -0.56 20.62 5.27
CA VAL A 81 -1.27 19.68 6.14
C VAL A 81 -2.70 20.20 6.36
N THR A 82 -3.59 19.78 5.47
CA THR A 82 -5.01 20.18 5.45
C THR A 82 -5.89 18.99 5.06
N GLU A 83 -7.16 19.00 5.46
CA GLU A 83 -8.10 17.91 5.09
C GLU A 83 -8.28 17.77 3.56
N PRO A 84 -8.35 18.84 2.74
CA PRO A 84 -8.39 18.69 1.28
C PRO A 84 -7.21 17.91 0.70
N ASN A 85 -6.03 18.04 1.29
CA ASN A 85 -4.82 17.34 0.87
C ASN A 85 -4.67 15.92 1.47
N ALA A 86 -5.52 15.54 2.44
CA ALA A 86 -5.52 14.19 2.99
C ALA A 86 -6.17 13.19 2.03
N HIS A 87 -5.63 11.96 1.99
CA HIS A 87 -6.22 10.87 1.23
C HIS A 87 -7.39 10.22 1.99
N PRO A 88 -8.28 9.49 1.31
CA PRO A 88 -8.40 9.26 -0.13
C PRO A 88 -8.89 10.47 -0.92
N HIS A 89 -8.44 10.58 -2.19
CA HIS A 89 -9.00 11.52 -3.16
C HIS A 89 -10.15 10.88 -3.93
N ILE A 90 -11.17 11.68 -4.26
CA ILE A 90 -12.36 11.21 -4.99
C ILE A 90 -12.54 12.09 -6.22
N SER A 91 -12.77 11.45 -7.37
CA SER A 91 -13.11 12.12 -8.62
C SER A 91 -14.55 11.83 -9.02
N GLY A 92 -15.33 12.90 -9.25
CA GLY A 92 -16.72 12.83 -9.72
C GLY A 92 -17.66 12.01 -8.82
N GLY A 93 -17.31 11.78 -7.56
CA GLY A 93 -18.05 10.87 -6.68
C GLY A 93 -17.93 9.39 -7.05
N MET A 94 -17.28 9.09 -8.17
CA MET A 94 -17.25 7.75 -8.79
C MET A 94 -15.98 6.96 -8.45
N ILE A 95 -14.82 7.58 -8.50
CA ILE A 95 -13.52 6.93 -8.30
C ILE A 95 -12.87 7.43 -7.02
N ALA A 96 -12.47 6.52 -6.13
CA ALA A 96 -11.66 6.82 -4.94
C ALA A 96 -10.28 6.21 -5.06
N VAL A 97 -9.25 6.97 -4.66
CA VAL A 97 -7.83 6.58 -4.78
C VAL A 97 -7.06 6.91 -3.50
N VAL A 98 -6.20 5.99 -3.10
CA VAL A 98 -5.09 6.24 -2.17
C VAL A 98 -3.76 5.98 -2.89
N HIS A 99 -2.71 6.72 -2.51
CA HIS A 99 -1.44 6.70 -3.19
C HIS A 99 -0.28 6.90 -2.21
N ASN A 100 0.73 6.07 -2.36
CA ASN A 100 2.08 6.27 -1.81
C ASN A 100 3.04 6.50 -2.97
N GLY A 101 3.87 7.51 -2.89
CA GLY A 101 4.87 7.83 -3.90
C GLY A 101 4.79 9.26 -4.40
N ILE A 102 5.34 9.50 -5.57
CA ILE A 102 5.33 10.81 -6.25
C ILE A 102 5.14 10.58 -7.74
N ILE A 103 4.17 11.27 -8.32
CA ILE A 103 3.98 11.35 -9.78
C ILE A 103 4.75 12.58 -10.27
N GLU A 104 5.92 12.35 -10.85
CA GLU A 104 6.85 13.41 -11.24
C GLU A 104 6.29 14.34 -12.32
N ASN A 105 5.46 13.82 -13.23
CA ASN A 105 4.83 14.59 -14.30
C ASN A 105 3.41 15.10 -13.93
N PHE A 106 3.10 15.21 -12.63
CA PHE A 106 1.75 15.56 -12.18
C PHE A 106 1.27 16.93 -12.66
N GLU A 107 2.16 17.91 -12.85
CA GLU A 107 1.79 19.25 -13.32
C GLU A 107 1.26 19.21 -14.75
N ALA A 108 1.96 18.53 -15.66
CA ALA A 108 1.51 18.38 -17.05
C ALA A 108 0.18 17.58 -17.14
N GLU A 109 0.03 16.53 -16.34
CA GLU A 109 -1.22 15.79 -16.26
C GLU A 109 -2.35 16.64 -15.65
N ARG A 110 -2.07 17.49 -14.67
CA ARG A 110 -3.03 18.44 -14.09
C ARG A 110 -3.53 19.42 -15.16
N GLU A 111 -2.64 20.05 -15.93
CA GLU A 111 -3.00 20.96 -17.02
C GLU A 111 -3.87 20.24 -18.07
N ARG A 112 -3.49 19.03 -18.47
CA ARG A 112 -4.28 18.21 -19.38
C ARG A 112 -5.70 17.97 -18.85
N LEU A 113 -5.83 17.55 -17.58
CA LEU A 113 -7.13 17.28 -16.97
C LEU A 113 -7.97 18.54 -16.80
N GLN A 114 -7.36 19.66 -16.47
CA GLN A 114 -8.05 20.96 -16.43
C GLN A 114 -8.61 21.35 -17.81
N SER A 115 -7.86 21.12 -18.89
CA SER A 115 -8.37 21.33 -20.26
C SER A 115 -9.55 20.44 -20.64
N LEU A 116 -9.70 19.29 -19.95
CA LEU A 116 -10.83 18.38 -20.07
C LEU A 116 -12.00 18.71 -19.11
N GLY A 117 -11.88 19.82 -18.34
CA GLY A 117 -12.93 20.30 -17.46
C GLY A 117 -12.87 19.80 -16.02
N TYR A 118 -11.81 19.09 -15.62
CA TYR A 118 -11.65 18.67 -14.23
C TYR A 118 -11.21 19.85 -13.34
N THR A 119 -11.83 19.96 -12.18
CA THR A 119 -11.49 20.95 -11.14
C THR A 119 -10.74 20.28 -10.01
N PHE A 120 -9.69 20.91 -9.52
CA PHE A 120 -8.84 20.40 -8.45
C PHE A 120 -9.12 21.10 -7.13
N GLU A 121 -9.37 20.32 -6.09
CA GLU A 121 -9.62 20.82 -4.72
C GLU A 121 -8.36 20.78 -3.86
N SER A 122 -7.38 19.94 -4.24
CA SER A 122 -6.14 19.75 -3.49
C SER A 122 -4.90 20.20 -4.26
N GLN A 123 -3.80 20.27 -3.52
CA GLN A 123 -2.47 20.57 -4.04
C GLN A 123 -1.64 19.31 -4.30
N THR A 124 -2.26 18.11 -4.15
CA THR A 124 -1.55 16.83 -4.23
C THR A 124 -1.46 16.32 -5.67
N ASP A 125 -0.42 15.56 -5.94
CA ASP A 125 -0.26 14.75 -7.15
C ASP A 125 -1.29 13.62 -7.22
N THR A 126 -1.77 13.13 -6.08
CA THR A 126 -2.76 12.03 -5.99
C THR A 126 -4.11 12.39 -6.59
N GLU A 127 -4.55 13.64 -6.50
CA GLU A 127 -5.80 14.06 -7.13
C GLU A 127 -5.73 13.94 -8.66
N VAL A 128 -4.54 14.14 -9.23
CA VAL A 128 -4.28 13.88 -10.66
C VAL A 128 -4.55 12.41 -11.01
N ILE A 129 -4.12 11.47 -10.14
CA ILE A 129 -4.40 10.04 -10.33
C ILE A 129 -5.90 9.78 -10.34
N ALA A 130 -6.63 10.33 -9.35
CA ALA A 130 -8.07 10.13 -9.25
C ALA A 130 -8.82 10.64 -10.49
N HIS A 131 -8.49 11.83 -10.97
CA HIS A 131 -9.08 12.40 -12.18
C HIS A 131 -8.68 11.66 -13.45
N SER A 132 -7.41 11.24 -13.57
CA SER A 132 -6.94 10.44 -14.73
C SER A 132 -7.69 9.12 -14.82
N VAL A 133 -7.82 8.39 -13.70
CA VAL A 133 -8.56 7.12 -13.69
C VAL A 133 -10.05 7.36 -14.00
N ASN A 134 -10.65 8.40 -13.42
CA ASN A 134 -12.07 8.71 -13.70
C ASN A 134 -12.32 9.06 -15.16
N HIS A 135 -11.40 9.80 -15.78
CA HIS A 135 -11.47 10.11 -17.21
C HIS A 135 -11.47 8.84 -18.05
N GLU A 136 -10.48 7.97 -17.84
CA GLU A 136 -10.40 6.70 -18.57
C GLU A 136 -11.59 5.77 -18.28
N TYR A 137 -12.06 5.75 -17.02
CA TYR A 137 -13.21 4.96 -16.61
C TYR A 137 -14.49 5.37 -17.36
N THR A 138 -14.70 6.67 -17.50
CA THR A 138 -15.83 7.21 -18.25
C THR A 138 -15.72 6.90 -19.74
N GLN A 139 -14.52 7.02 -20.33
CA GLN A 139 -14.29 6.78 -21.75
C GLN A 139 -14.41 5.31 -22.15
N ASN A 140 -14.09 4.38 -21.27
CA ASN A 140 -14.06 2.94 -21.58
C ASN A 140 -15.34 2.19 -21.17
N GLY A 141 -16.39 2.90 -20.76
CA GLY A 141 -17.68 2.30 -20.37
C GLY A 141 -17.63 1.57 -19.01
N GLY A 142 -16.85 2.07 -18.06
CA GLY A 142 -16.86 1.59 -16.67
C GLY A 142 -16.02 0.32 -16.43
N LYS A 143 -14.93 0.14 -17.16
CA LYS A 143 -13.98 -0.96 -16.97
C LYS A 143 -12.81 -0.48 -16.09
N LEU A 144 -12.88 -0.73 -14.78
CA LEU A 144 -11.95 -0.16 -13.81
C LEU A 144 -10.49 -0.59 -14.05
N PHE A 145 -10.24 -1.88 -14.31
CA PHE A 145 -8.90 -2.38 -14.61
C PHE A 145 -8.27 -1.67 -15.81
N GLU A 146 -9.03 -1.54 -16.92
CA GLU A 146 -8.53 -0.89 -18.13
C GLU A 146 -8.31 0.62 -17.91
N ALA A 147 -9.14 1.26 -17.08
CA ALA A 147 -8.98 2.66 -16.71
C ALA A 147 -7.69 2.89 -15.92
N VAL A 148 -7.42 2.05 -14.91
CA VAL A 148 -6.19 2.13 -14.13
C VAL A 148 -4.97 1.85 -15.02
N ARG A 149 -5.03 0.83 -15.89
CA ARG A 149 -3.95 0.51 -16.83
C ARG A 149 -3.65 1.67 -17.78
N ALA A 150 -4.67 2.30 -18.35
CA ALA A 150 -4.50 3.44 -19.25
C ALA A 150 -3.98 4.69 -18.54
N ALA A 151 -4.45 4.96 -17.31
CA ALA A 151 -3.96 6.08 -16.51
C ALA A 151 -2.49 5.89 -16.10
N THR A 152 -2.14 4.70 -15.56
CA THR A 152 -0.78 4.42 -15.09
C THR A 152 0.26 4.40 -16.21
N ALA A 153 -0.13 4.09 -17.44
CA ALA A 153 0.76 4.15 -18.60
C ALA A 153 1.31 5.56 -18.90
N ARG A 154 0.66 6.60 -18.36
CA ARG A 154 1.11 8.01 -18.51
C ARG A 154 1.89 8.53 -17.32
N PHE A 155 1.91 7.83 -16.20
CA PHE A 155 2.56 8.32 -15.00
C PHE A 155 4.06 8.04 -15.03
N HIS A 156 4.84 9.05 -14.68
CA HIS A 156 6.27 8.94 -14.43
C HIS A 156 6.51 9.04 -12.92
N GLY A 157 7.48 8.28 -12.40
CA GLY A 157 7.82 8.26 -10.99
C GLY A 157 7.46 6.97 -10.29
N ALA A 158 7.48 7.00 -8.95
CA ALA A 158 7.19 5.84 -8.12
C ALA A 158 5.80 5.95 -7.49
N TYR A 159 5.03 4.86 -7.52
CA TYR A 159 3.70 4.82 -6.93
C TYR A 159 3.31 3.43 -6.44
N ALA A 160 2.48 3.41 -5.42
CA ALA A 160 1.59 2.31 -5.07
C ALA A 160 0.19 2.91 -4.91
N ILE A 161 -0.78 2.41 -5.64
CA ILE A 161 -2.15 2.91 -5.63
C ILE A 161 -3.15 1.80 -5.36
N ALA A 162 -4.24 2.19 -4.67
CA ALA A 162 -5.45 1.39 -4.61
C ALA A 162 -6.63 2.24 -5.06
N VAL A 163 -7.43 1.65 -5.92
CA VAL A 163 -8.54 2.31 -6.61
C VAL A 163 -9.80 1.50 -6.45
N MET A 164 -10.89 2.17 -6.09
CA MET A 164 -12.22 1.59 -6.11
C MET A 164 -13.20 2.51 -6.84
N ALA A 165 -14.21 1.91 -7.48
CA ALA A 165 -15.30 2.61 -8.15
C ALA A 165 -16.61 2.43 -7.38
N GLN A 166 -17.44 3.47 -7.41
CA GLN A 166 -18.72 3.49 -6.69
C GLN A 166 -19.66 2.37 -7.13
N ASP A 167 -19.72 2.11 -8.42
CA ASP A 167 -20.59 1.13 -9.09
C ASP A 167 -19.97 -0.28 -9.20
N LYS A 168 -18.80 -0.50 -8.57
CA LYS A 168 -18.08 -1.78 -8.49
C LYS A 168 -17.80 -2.15 -7.01
N PRO A 169 -18.86 -2.48 -6.22
CA PRO A 169 -18.70 -2.69 -4.77
C PRO A 169 -17.93 -3.96 -4.38
N GLU A 170 -17.60 -4.81 -5.35
CA GLU A 170 -16.90 -6.09 -5.12
C GLU A 170 -15.49 -6.10 -5.74
N GLU A 171 -15.09 -5.01 -6.39
CA GLU A 171 -13.84 -4.93 -7.15
C GLU A 171 -12.94 -3.79 -6.65
N MET A 172 -11.68 -4.09 -6.44
CA MET A 172 -10.61 -3.12 -6.20
C MET A 172 -9.49 -3.35 -7.20
N VAL A 173 -8.95 -2.28 -7.76
CA VAL A 173 -7.78 -2.38 -8.63
C VAL A 173 -6.60 -1.73 -7.93
N VAL A 174 -5.47 -2.43 -7.92
CA VAL A 174 -4.22 -1.96 -7.34
C VAL A 174 -3.13 -1.94 -8.40
N ALA A 175 -2.22 -0.98 -8.30
CA ALA A 175 -1.04 -0.92 -9.18
C ALA A 175 0.19 -0.49 -8.38
N ARG A 176 1.36 -1.00 -8.80
CA ARG A 176 2.62 -0.74 -8.13
C ARG A 176 3.74 -0.44 -9.10
N MET A 177 4.54 0.61 -8.78
CA MET A 177 5.82 0.94 -9.39
C MET A 177 6.71 1.60 -8.34
N GLY A 178 7.84 1.00 -7.97
CA GLY A 178 8.82 1.58 -7.06
C GLY A 178 8.43 1.59 -5.57
N CYS A 179 7.15 1.76 -5.22
CA CYS A 179 6.68 1.77 -3.85
C CYS A 179 6.15 0.39 -3.40
N PRO A 180 6.32 -0.03 -2.13
CA PRO A 180 5.86 -1.33 -1.68
C PRO A 180 4.32 -1.42 -1.63
N LEU A 181 3.81 -2.56 -2.10
CA LEU A 181 2.41 -2.95 -1.97
C LEU A 181 2.32 -4.48 -1.92
N LEU A 182 1.47 -4.99 -1.05
CA LEU A 182 1.21 -6.42 -0.89
C LEU A 182 -0.30 -6.69 -0.89
N VAL A 183 -0.66 -7.91 -1.27
CA VAL A 183 -2.01 -8.48 -1.15
C VAL A 183 -1.96 -9.58 -0.11
N ALA A 184 -2.87 -9.54 0.86
CA ALA A 184 -2.97 -10.56 1.89
C ALA A 184 -4.32 -11.27 1.78
N LEU A 185 -4.30 -12.60 1.82
CA LEU A 185 -5.43 -13.45 1.48
C LEU A 185 -6.02 -14.09 2.74
N GLY A 186 -7.26 -13.73 3.07
CA GLY A 186 -8.07 -14.35 4.11
C GLY A 186 -9.00 -15.43 3.57
N ASP A 187 -10.04 -15.74 4.33
CA ASP A 187 -11.15 -16.60 3.92
C ASP A 187 -12.34 -15.72 3.53
N GLN A 188 -12.66 -15.66 2.23
CA GLN A 188 -13.61 -14.69 1.65
C GLN A 188 -13.28 -13.23 2.00
N GLU A 189 -12.00 -12.94 2.20
CA GLU A 189 -11.47 -11.62 2.53
C GLU A 189 -10.15 -11.39 1.82
N THR A 190 -9.98 -10.24 1.22
CA THR A 190 -8.73 -9.82 0.60
C THR A 190 -8.34 -8.47 1.17
N PHE A 191 -7.09 -8.37 1.59
CA PHE A 191 -6.52 -7.16 2.15
C PHE A 191 -5.36 -6.67 1.29
N ILE A 192 -5.13 -5.38 1.28
CA ILE A 192 -3.92 -4.76 0.75
C ILE A 192 -3.25 -3.91 1.81
N ALA A 193 -1.93 -3.84 1.75
CA ALA A 193 -1.18 -2.93 2.59
C ALA A 193 0.16 -2.54 1.96
N SER A 194 0.68 -1.40 2.36
CA SER A 194 2.06 -0.99 2.04
C SER A 194 3.11 -1.64 2.95
N ASP A 195 2.66 -2.28 4.05
CA ASP A 195 3.52 -2.97 5.02
C ASP A 195 2.77 -4.16 5.65
N VAL A 196 3.50 -5.24 5.91
CA VAL A 196 2.93 -6.47 6.48
C VAL A 196 2.35 -6.30 7.88
N SER A 197 2.87 -5.34 8.66
CA SER A 197 2.38 -5.04 10.01
C SER A 197 0.89 -4.70 10.07
N ALA A 198 0.35 -4.10 9.01
CA ALA A 198 -1.06 -3.75 8.94
C ALA A 198 -1.99 -4.97 8.79
N VAL A 199 -1.52 -6.06 8.18
CA VAL A 199 -2.36 -7.21 7.81
C VAL A 199 -2.14 -8.47 8.66
N ILE A 200 -1.00 -8.56 9.36
CA ILE A 200 -0.56 -9.79 10.04
C ILE A 200 -1.53 -10.29 11.13
N ALA A 201 -2.35 -9.38 11.69
CA ALA A 201 -3.39 -9.73 12.65
C ALA A 201 -4.60 -10.47 12.02
N PHE A 202 -4.78 -10.33 10.71
CA PHE A 202 -5.92 -10.86 9.98
C PHE A 202 -5.54 -12.09 9.17
N THR A 203 -4.39 -12.06 8.51
CA THR A 203 -3.87 -13.21 7.76
C THR A 203 -2.35 -13.14 7.61
N ARG A 204 -1.73 -14.31 7.48
CA ARG A 204 -0.29 -14.47 7.23
C ARG A 204 0.02 -14.87 5.79
N ARG A 205 -1.00 -15.09 4.95
CA ARG A 205 -0.86 -15.49 3.54
C ARG A 205 -0.70 -14.24 2.67
N ILE A 206 0.52 -13.96 2.23
CA ILE A 206 0.90 -12.70 1.60
C ILE A 206 1.48 -12.93 0.21
N ALA A 207 0.99 -12.19 -0.77
CA ALA A 207 1.56 -12.05 -2.10
C ALA A 207 2.14 -10.63 -2.24
N TYR A 208 3.44 -10.51 -2.47
CA TYR A 208 4.08 -9.23 -2.74
C TYR A 208 3.95 -8.91 -4.22
N LEU A 209 3.44 -7.72 -4.52
CA LEU A 209 3.42 -7.22 -5.89
C LEU A 209 4.83 -6.77 -6.32
N GLU A 210 5.12 -6.87 -7.60
CA GLU A 210 6.36 -6.42 -8.21
C GLU A 210 6.14 -5.14 -9.04
N ASP A 211 7.24 -4.50 -9.46
CA ASP A 211 7.16 -3.25 -10.24
C ASP A 211 6.49 -3.48 -11.59
N GLY A 212 5.47 -2.66 -11.86
CA GLY A 212 4.64 -2.74 -13.05
C GLY A 212 3.43 -3.65 -12.93
N ASP A 213 3.22 -4.27 -11.75
CA ASP A 213 2.03 -5.08 -11.50
C ASP A 213 0.77 -4.21 -11.43
N ILE A 214 -0.29 -4.70 -12.09
CA ILE A 214 -1.66 -4.21 -11.95
C ILE A 214 -2.55 -5.41 -11.66
N ALA A 215 -3.28 -5.37 -10.55
CA ALA A 215 -4.13 -6.48 -10.12
C ALA A 215 -5.58 -6.05 -9.89
N VAL A 216 -6.50 -6.92 -10.26
CA VAL A 216 -7.92 -6.89 -9.88
C VAL A 216 -8.10 -7.79 -8.68
N LEU A 217 -8.71 -7.28 -7.64
CA LEU A 217 -8.97 -7.98 -6.40
C LEU A 217 -10.47 -8.06 -6.12
N SER A 218 -10.90 -9.22 -5.63
CA SER A 218 -12.21 -9.45 -5.03
C SER A 218 -12.07 -10.03 -3.62
N ALA A 219 -13.17 -10.34 -2.95
CA ALA A 219 -13.13 -11.05 -1.67
C ALA A 219 -12.47 -12.43 -1.77
N ASN A 220 -12.42 -13.03 -2.96
CA ASN A 220 -11.83 -14.35 -3.20
C ASN A 220 -10.31 -14.32 -3.46
N GLY A 221 -9.71 -13.14 -3.58
CA GLY A 221 -8.28 -12.97 -3.80
C GLY A 221 -7.94 -12.10 -5.01
N ILE A 222 -6.88 -12.52 -5.72
CA ILE A 222 -6.42 -11.87 -6.95
C ILE A 222 -7.11 -12.54 -8.12
N ASP A 223 -8.07 -11.85 -8.74
CA ASP A 223 -8.82 -12.37 -9.88
C ASP A 223 -8.06 -12.24 -11.20
N LYS A 224 -7.28 -11.17 -11.33
CA LYS A 224 -6.44 -10.88 -12.49
C LYS A 224 -5.18 -10.14 -12.05
N LEU A 225 -4.05 -10.50 -12.64
CA LEU A 225 -2.80 -9.79 -12.44
C LEU A 225 -2.04 -9.76 -13.76
N ILE A 226 -1.57 -8.58 -14.15
CA ILE A 226 -0.61 -8.41 -15.26
C ILE A 226 0.69 -7.84 -14.71
N ASP A 227 1.79 -8.20 -15.35
CA ASP A 227 3.11 -7.65 -15.07
C ASP A 227 3.40 -6.39 -15.93
N LYS A 228 4.61 -5.85 -15.79
CA LYS A 228 5.09 -4.67 -16.53
C LYS A 228 5.09 -4.83 -18.07
N THR A 229 5.01 -6.06 -18.58
CA THR A 229 4.91 -6.34 -20.02
C THR A 229 3.46 -6.41 -20.50
N GLY A 230 2.51 -6.38 -19.58
CA GLY A 230 1.09 -6.56 -19.84
C GLY A 230 0.66 -8.03 -19.92
N ALA A 231 1.58 -8.97 -19.66
CA ALA A 231 1.27 -10.39 -19.63
C ALA A 231 0.58 -10.80 -18.33
N GLU A 232 -0.42 -11.68 -18.41
CA GLU A 232 -1.00 -12.29 -17.23
C GLU A 232 0.05 -13.10 -16.48
N THR A 233 0.06 -12.94 -15.17
CA THR A 233 1.04 -13.57 -14.28
C THR A 233 0.41 -13.88 -12.93
N GLN A 234 1.16 -14.55 -12.06
CA GLN A 234 0.78 -14.84 -10.69
C GLN A 234 1.94 -14.55 -9.75
N ARG A 235 1.62 -14.09 -8.54
CA ARG A 235 2.61 -13.90 -7.49
C ARG A 235 2.53 -15.03 -6.47
N LYS A 236 3.70 -15.50 -6.04
CA LYS A 236 3.78 -16.57 -5.05
C LYS A 236 3.25 -16.09 -3.71
N VAL A 237 2.25 -16.78 -3.18
CA VAL A 237 1.77 -16.57 -1.82
C VAL A 237 2.75 -17.18 -0.84
N LYS A 238 3.26 -16.36 0.09
CA LYS A 238 4.15 -16.76 1.18
C LYS A 238 3.39 -16.68 2.50
N VAL A 239 3.71 -17.56 3.44
CA VAL A 239 3.24 -17.43 4.81
C VAL A 239 4.25 -16.59 5.58
N SER A 240 3.83 -15.47 6.10
CA SER A 240 4.70 -14.59 6.90
C SER A 240 5.09 -15.26 8.21
N GLU A 241 6.37 -15.23 8.56
CA GLU A 241 6.90 -15.70 9.83
C GLU A 241 6.79 -14.67 10.94
N LEU A 242 6.43 -13.42 10.62
CA LEU A 242 6.22 -12.37 11.60
C LEU A 242 5.10 -12.76 12.56
N SER A 243 5.32 -12.54 13.84
CA SER A 243 4.32 -12.73 14.90
C SER A 243 3.75 -11.38 15.32
N LEU A 244 2.50 -11.36 15.83
CA LEU A 244 1.93 -10.17 16.44
C LEU A 244 2.80 -9.64 17.59
N ALA A 245 3.35 -10.54 18.40
CA ALA A 245 4.23 -10.19 19.51
C ALA A 245 5.49 -9.43 19.05
N SER A 246 5.99 -9.69 17.84
CA SER A 246 7.13 -8.94 17.30
C SER A 246 6.78 -7.50 16.91
N LEU A 247 5.50 -7.21 16.67
CA LEU A 247 4.98 -5.89 16.30
C LEU A 247 4.48 -5.09 17.49
N GLU A 248 4.35 -5.69 18.67
CA GLU A 248 3.93 -5.01 19.90
C GLU A 248 5.13 -4.34 20.57
N LEU A 249 4.87 -3.23 21.27
CA LEU A 249 5.92 -2.51 22.03
C LEU A 249 6.56 -3.39 23.12
N GLY A 250 5.83 -4.40 23.61
CA GLY A 250 6.28 -5.21 24.74
C GLY A 250 6.52 -4.33 25.99
N PRO A 251 7.66 -4.46 26.67
CA PRO A 251 7.98 -3.68 27.87
C PRO A 251 8.47 -2.25 27.55
N TYR A 252 8.56 -1.86 26.29
CA TYR A 252 9.13 -0.58 25.87
C TYR A 252 8.08 0.51 25.69
N SER A 253 8.44 1.76 25.99
CA SER A 253 7.54 2.91 25.83
C SER A 253 7.44 3.38 24.37
N HIS A 254 8.43 3.07 23.52
CA HIS A 254 8.53 3.52 22.14
C HIS A 254 9.14 2.44 21.23
N PHE A 255 8.70 2.35 19.99
CA PHE A 255 9.24 1.41 18.99
C PHE A 255 10.75 1.57 18.78
N MET A 256 11.25 2.80 18.71
CA MET A 256 12.68 3.08 18.58
C MET A 256 13.48 2.47 19.75
N GLN A 257 12.97 2.58 20.98
CA GLN A 257 13.60 1.98 22.16
C GLN A 257 13.62 0.46 22.04
N LYS A 258 12.52 -0.15 21.63
CA LYS A 258 12.44 -1.60 21.36
C LYS A 258 13.49 -2.01 20.32
N GLU A 259 13.51 -1.33 19.17
CA GLU A 259 14.45 -1.62 18.06
C GLU A 259 15.92 -1.53 18.51
N ILE A 260 16.28 -0.50 19.29
CA ILE A 260 17.64 -0.35 19.85
C ILE A 260 18.01 -1.57 20.69
N HIS A 261 17.11 -2.05 21.54
CA HIS A 261 17.37 -3.20 22.41
C HIS A 261 17.33 -4.55 21.67
N GLU A 262 16.60 -4.63 20.55
CA GLU A 262 16.54 -5.83 19.72
C GLU A 262 17.70 -5.95 18.70
N GLN A 263 18.45 -4.86 18.44
CA GLN A 263 19.58 -4.86 17.49
C GLN A 263 20.58 -6.00 17.69
N PRO A 264 21.06 -6.31 18.91
CA PRO A 264 22.03 -7.39 19.10
C PRO A 264 21.51 -8.73 18.62
N ARG A 265 20.21 -9.02 18.88
CA ARG A 265 19.54 -10.25 18.44
C ARG A 265 19.36 -10.26 16.94
N ALA A 266 18.87 -9.18 16.35
CA ALA A 266 18.65 -9.06 14.90
C ALA A 266 19.96 -9.24 14.12
N ILE A 267 21.08 -8.70 14.61
CA ILE A 267 22.41 -8.87 14.02
C ILE A 267 22.85 -10.34 14.13
N ALA A 268 22.66 -10.97 15.30
CA ALA A 268 23.03 -12.37 15.52
C ALA A 268 22.23 -13.32 14.61
N ASP A 269 20.93 -13.12 14.49
CA ASP A 269 20.03 -13.91 13.62
C ASP A 269 20.43 -13.76 12.14
N THR A 270 20.74 -12.53 11.69
CA THR A 270 21.22 -12.27 10.33
C THR A 270 22.57 -12.92 10.06
N ALA A 271 23.51 -12.84 11.00
CA ALA A 271 24.82 -13.46 10.88
C ALA A 271 24.75 -15.00 10.86
N CYS A 272 23.78 -15.58 11.57
CA CYS A 272 23.55 -17.01 11.59
C CYS A 272 22.99 -17.53 10.24
N THR A 273 22.10 -16.77 9.62
CA THR A 273 21.51 -17.11 8.29
C THR A 273 22.52 -16.93 7.14
N MET A 274 23.56 -16.11 7.34
CA MET A 274 24.62 -15.88 6.35
C MET A 274 25.78 -16.88 6.41
N ARG A 275 25.80 -17.82 7.37
CA ARG A 275 26.82 -18.87 7.38
C ARG A 275 26.58 -19.80 6.19
N PRO A 276 27.52 -19.93 5.23
CA PRO A 276 27.45 -20.98 4.23
C PRO A 276 27.49 -22.32 4.98
N ALA A 277 26.65 -23.26 4.60
CA ALA A 277 26.74 -24.64 5.06
C ALA A 277 28.14 -25.14 4.70
N ILE A 278 29.03 -25.21 5.68
CA ILE A 278 30.32 -25.87 5.51
C ILE A 278 29.98 -27.35 5.47
N SER A 279 29.85 -27.89 4.25
CA SER A 279 29.81 -29.32 4.05
C SER A 279 31.14 -29.90 4.55
N SER A 280 31.10 -30.68 5.61
CA SER A 280 32.18 -31.56 6.02
C SER A 280 32.33 -32.64 4.94
N GLY A 281 33.20 -32.41 3.98
CA GLY A 281 33.55 -33.30 2.86
C GLY A 281 35.03 -33.19 2.59
N ASN A 282 35.76 -34.09 3.13
CA ASN A 282 37.07 -34.70 2.86
C ASN A 282 37.92 -34.15 1.68
N THR A 283 39.13 -33.76 2.06
CA THR A 283 40.44 -33.84 1.36
C THR A 283 40.51 -34.04 -0.15
N GLY A 284 41.21 -33.12 -0.81
CA GLY A 284 42.08 -33.42 -1.95
C GLY A 284 41.91 -32.49 -3.16
N ALA A 285 43.03 -31.82 -3.47
CA ALA A 285 43.46 -31.31 -4.76
C ALA A 285 42.89 -29.99 -5.31
N ASN A 286 43.79 -29.03 -5.41
CA ASN A 286 43.91 -27.91 -6.37
C ASN A 286 42.76 -27.69 -7.36
N ALA A 287 42.06 -26.59 -7.24
CA ALA A 287 41.33 -25.96 -8.33
C ALA A 287 41.29 -24.44 -8.14
N GLN A 288 41.63 -23.77 -9.22
CA GLN A 288 41.69 -22.32 -9.41
C GLN A 288 40.37 -21.62 -9.03
N ILE A 289 40.51 -20.52 -8.36
CA ILE A 289 39.40 -19.64 -7.96
C ILE A 289 38.96 -18.86 -9.20
N ASN A 290 37.82 -19.25 -9.77
CA ASN A 290 37.05 -18.40 -10.66
C ASN A 290 35.89 -17.82 -9.82
N GLU A 291 35.91 -16.52 -9.61
CA GLU A 291 34.82 -15.78 -8.96
C GLU A 291 33.55 -15.79 -9.84
N PRO A 292 32.40 -16.22 -9.32
CA PRO A 292 31.13 -15.81 -9.88
C PRO A 292 30.58 -14.61 -9.10
N SER A 293 30.25 -13.58 -9.85
CA SER A 293 29.53 -12.37 -9.47
C SER A 293 28.46 -12.60 -8.40
N ARG A 294 28.70 -12.08 -7.20
CA ARG A 294 27.69 -12.04 -6.11
C ARG A 294 26.64 -10.99 -6.43
N LYS A 295 25.46 -11.41 -6.80
CA LYS A 295 24.25 -10.62 -6.63
C LYS A 295 23.89 -10.62 -5.15
N VAL A 296 24.24 -9.56 -4.46
CA VAL A 296 23.76 -9.29 -3.10
C VAL A 296 22.28 -8.92 -3.21
N ALA A 297 21.40 -9.82 -2.81
CA ALA A 297 20.01 -9.47 -2.57
C ALA A 297 19.96 -8.61 -1.31
N CYS A 298 19.90 -7.31 -1.49
CA CYS A 298 19.69 -6.35 -0.41
C CYS A 298 18.25 -6.50 0.07
N VAL A 299 18.04 -7.22 1.19
CA VAL A 299 16.84 -7.09 1.98
C VAL A 299 16.96 -5.75 2.69
N SER A 300 16.25 -4.74 2.17
CA SER A 300 16.23 -3.40 2.74
C SER A 300 15.48 -3.40 4.08
N SER A 301 16.20 -3.69 5.16
CA SER A 301 15.86 -3.14 6.47
C SER A 301 16.36 -1.71 6.46
N SER A 302 15.44 -0.75 6.29
CA SER A 302 15.75 0.68 6.26
C SER A 302 16.24 1.12 7.62
N ILE A 303 17.56 1.15 7.81
CA ILE A 303 18.18 1.87 8.92
C ILE A 303 18.20 3.35 8.50
N PHE A 304 17.31 4.14 9.06
CA PHE A 304 17.37 5.59 8.95
C PHE A 304 18.24 6.17 10.05
N LEU A 305 19.40 6.63 9.67
CA LEU A 305 20.15 7.63 10.45
C LEU A 305 19.43 8.99 10.32
N VAL A 306 18.81 9.42 11.40
CA VAL A 306 18.31 10.80 11.52
C VAL A 306 19.53 11.67 11.86
N SER A 307 20.02 12.46 10.91
CA SER A 307 20.90 13.59 11.22
C SER A 307 20.03 14.77 11.65
N ASN A 308 20.19 15.19 12.88
CA ASN A 308 19.72 16.47 13.39
C ASN A 308 20.41 17.61 12.64
N HIS A 309 19.64 18.49 12.02
CA HIS A 309 19.88 19.92 11.98
C HIS A 309 18.51 20.62 11.96
#